data_87cdd50524fce415749c0b7f980aff1a
#
_entry.id   87cdd50524fce415749c0b7f980aff1a
#
_cell.length_a   1.000
_cell.length_b   1.000
_cell.length_c   1.000
_cell.angle_alpha   90.00
_cell.angle_beta   90.00
_cell.angle_gamma   90.00
#
_symmetry.space_group_name_H-M   'P 1'
#
loop_
_entity.id
_entity.type
_entity.pdbx_description
1 polymer ?
#
loop_
_entity_poly.entity_id
_entity_poly.type
_entity_poly.pdbx_seq_one_letter_code
_entity_poly.pdbx_strand_id
1 'polypeptide(L)'
;MALTLFDLDNTLLTGDSDHAWMEFLGSRGIVDAEEFNHRNDQFYADYVAGRLDIHAFLDFQLTPLAAHPRAQLDVWHRDYLQERVLPMISNRARALVEDHRQQGDVLVIITATNRFVTAPIATEFGIENLLATEPEVNTGGEFTGKTVGTPCFQAGKIERLRHWLQEQQLDWQQSLQGSTFYSDSYNDLPLLETVDHPVAVNPDERLRAHATSKGWPILSLHDQ
;
A
#
# COMPACT_ATOMS: atom_id res chain seq x y z
N MET A 1 13.95 -19.72 -3.78
CA MET A 1 12.70 -18.95 -3.98
C MET A 1 12.31 -18.40 -2.62
N ALA A 2 12.60 -17.15 -2.34
CA ALA A 2 12.22 -16.49 -1.09
C ALA A 2 10.92 -15.68 -1.29
N LEU A 3 10.27 -15.29 -0.20
CA LEU A 3 9.12 -14.40 -0.22
C LEU A 3 9.62 -12.97 -0.05
N THR A 4 9.31 -12.10 -1.01
CA THR A 4 9.65 -10.68 -0.94
C THR A 4 8.38 -9.85 -0.91
N LEU A 5 8.21 -9.14 0.20
CA LEU A 5 7.08 -8.28 0.47
C LEU A 5 7.50 -6.81 0.27
N PHE A 6 6.64 -6.05 -0.37
CA PHE A 6 6.83 -4.61 -0.56
C PHE A 6 5.60 -3.87 -0.03
N ASP A 7 5.81 -2.94 0.88
CA ASP A 7 4.84 -1.87 1.03
C ASP A 7 4.84 -0.99 -0.22
N LEU A 8 3.79 -0.22 -0.45
CA LEU A 8 3.61 0.52 -1.70
C LEU A 8 3.89 2.01 -1.54
N ASP A 9 3.08 2.68 -0.74
CA ASP A 9 3.07 4.13 -0.60
C ASP A 9 4.31 4.60 0.16
N ASN A 10 5.00 5.62 -0.36
CA ASN A 10 6.30 6.10 0.14
C ASN A 10 7.43 5.04 0.18
N THR A 11 7.16 3.81 -0.24
CA THR A 11 8.13 2.71 -0.36
C THR A 11 8.50 2.47 -1.82
N LEU A 12 7.65 1.78 -2.61
CA LEU A 12 7.84 1.63 -4.06
C LEU A 12 7.45 2.88 -4.85
N LEU A 13 6.53 3.67 -4.32
CA LEU A 13 6.16 4.99 -4.83
C LEU A 13 6.89 6.09 -4.04
N THR A 14 7.20 7.21 -4.71
CA THR A 14 7.77 8.39 -4.07
C THR A 14 6.73 9.26 -3.34
N GLY A 15 5.50 8.78 -3.21
CA GLY A 15 4.38 9.45 -2.57
C GLY A 15 3.29 8.46 -2.17
N ASP A 16 2.17 9.01 -1.73
CA ASP A 16 1.00 8.27 -1.25
C ASP A 16 -0.07 8.22 -2.35
N SER A 17 -0.40 6.99 -2.80
CA SER A 17 -1.35 6.76 -3.89
C SER A 17 -2.80 7.09 -3.50
N ASP A 18 -3.19 6.89 -2.24
CA ASP A 18 -4.54 7.23 -1.76
C ASP A 18 -4.73 8.75 -1.71
N HIS A 19 -3.72 9.47 -1.20
CA HIS A 19 -3.73 10.93 -1.18
C HIS A 19 -3.76 11.50 -2.61
N ALA A 20 -2.90 11.01 -3.50
CA ALA A 20 -2.84 11.44 -4.89
C ALA A 20 -4.13 11.13 -5.68
N TRP A 21 -4.83 10.03 -5.38
CA TRP A 21 -6.15 9.73 -5.95
C TRP A 21 -7.15 10.83 -5.60
N MET A 22 -7.18 11.23 -4.33
CA MET A 22 -8.13 12.24 -3.89
C MET A 22 -7.77 13.65 -4.39
N GLU A 23 -6.48 14.00 -4.46
CA GLU A 23 -6.04 15.25 -5.11
C GLU A 23 -6.44 15.28 -6.59
N PHE A 24 -6.31 14.13 -7.29
CA PHE A 24 -6.75 14.00 -8.67
C PHE A 24 -8.26 14.25 -8.79
N LEU A 25 -9.09 13.62 -7.96
CA LEU A 25 -10.54 13.85 -7.96
C LEU A 25 -10.89 15.32 -7.64
N GLY A 26 -10.21 15.93 -6.67
CA GLY A 26 -10.38 17.33 -6.31
C GLY A 26 -10.01 18.26 -7.47
N SER A 27 -8.90 17.99 -8.17
CA SER A 27 -8.47 18.79 -9.34
C SER A 27 -9.47 18.75 -10.50
N ARG A 28 -10.31 17.73 -10.55
CA ARG A 28 -11.39 17.54 -11.54
C ARG A 28 -12.75 18.07 -11.06
N GLY A 29 -12.82 18.62 -9.84
CA GLY A 29 -14.06 19.08 -9.23
C GLY A 29 -15.07 17.97 -8.90
N ILE A 30 -14.58 16.72 -8.75
CA ILE A 30 -15.40 15.55 -8.44
C ILE A 30 -15.69 15.48 -6.94
N VAL A 31 -14.72 15.90 -6.13
CA VAL A 31 -14.84 16.06 -4.67
C VAL A 31 -14.49 17.50 -4.30
N ASP A 32 -15.00 17.97 -3.15
CA ASP A 32 -14.58 19.26 -2.58
C ASP A 32 -13.14 19.12 -2.06
N ALA A 33 -12.20 19.74 -2.77
CA ALA A 33 -10.79 19.63 -2.48
C ALA A 33 -10.41 20.27 -1.13
N GLU A 34 -11.08 21.37 -0.71
CA GLU A 34 -10.76 22.06 0.53
C GLU A 34 -11.23 21.25 1.75
N GLU A 35 -12.47 20.78 1.74
CA GLU A 35 -13.01 19.91 2.79
C GLU A 35 -12.18 18.62 2.87
N PHE A 36 -11.86 18.03 1.72
CA PHE A 36 -11.09 16.79 1.67
C PHE A 36 -9.71 16.97 2.26
N ASN A 37 -8.94 17.97 1.83
CA ASN A 37 -7.58 18.22 2.31
C ASN A 37 -7.57 18.43 3.82
N HIS A 38 -8.51 19.22 4.36
CA HIS A 38 -8.60 19.44 5.79
C HIS A 38 -8.79 18.15 6.60
N ARG A 39 -9.67 17.25 6.15
CA ARG A 39 -9.90 15.96 6.80
C ARG A 39 -8.72 15.01 6.64
N ASN A 40 -8.12 15.00 5.44
CA ASN A 40 -6.96 14.15 5.16
C ASN A 40 -5.76 14.55 6.03
N ASP A 41 -5.50 15.85 6.23
CA ASP A 41 -4.44 16.33 7.13
C ASP A 41 -4.63 15.84 8.56
N GLN A 42 -5.88 15.77 9.05
CA GLN A 42 -6.18 15.23 10.37
C GLN A 42 -5.85 13.74 10.45
N PHE A 43 -6.28 12.95 9.48
CA PHE A 43 -5.97 11.52 9.40
C PHE A 43 -4.48 11.26 9.25
N TYR A 44 -3.78 12.07 8.45
CA TYR A 44 -2.32 11.97 8.32
C TYR A 44 -1.59 12.24 9.64
N ALA A 45 -2.00 13.27 10.38
CA ALA A 45 -1.44 13.55 11.71
C ALA A 45 -1.66 12.37 12.68
N ASP A 46 -2.83 11.72 12.63
CA ASP A 46 -3.13 10.55 13.44
C ASP A 46 -2.34 9.31 12.99
N TYR A 47 -2.12 9.15 11.69
CA TYR A 47 -1.27 8.09 11.13
C TYR A 47 0.18 8.21 11.63
N VAL A 48 0.78 9.38 11.51
CA VAL A 48 2.15 9.66 11.99
C VAL A 48 2.27 9.45 13.51
N ALA A 49 1.23 9.82 14.27
CA ALA A 49 1.19 9.61 15.71
C ALA A 49 0.90 8.15 16.12
N GLY A 50 0.60 7.26 15.16
CA GLY A 50 0.30 5.84 15.41
C GLY A 50 -1.05 5.59 16.07
N ARG A 51 -2.00 6.54 15.98
CA ARG A 51 -3.34 6.45 16.58
C ARG A 51 -4.49 6.56 15.56
N LEU A 52 -4.18 6.34 14.28
CA LEU A 52 -5.18 6.39 13.22
C LEU A 52 -6.31 5.38 13.48
N ASP A 53 -7.56 5.87 13.50
CA ASP A 53 -8.73 5.00 13.36
C ASP A 53 -8.87 4.59 11.89
N ILE A 54 -8.41 3.40 11.58
CA ILE A 54 -8.38 2.89 10.21
C ILE A 54 -9.78 2.77 9.60
N HIS A 55 -10.81 2.46 10.39
CA HIS A 55 -12.18 2.33 9.87
C HIS A 55 -12.76 3.68 9.51
N ALA A 56 -12.59 4.69 10.37
CA ALA A 56 -13.03 6.05 10.08
C ALA A 56 -12.29 6.64 8.85
N PHE A 57 -11.00 6.33 8.70
CA PHE A 57 -10.22 6.72 7.52
C PHE A 57 -10.73 6.05 6.25
N LEU A 58 -10.97 4.74 6.28
CA LEU A 58 -11.45 3.99 5.12
C LEU A 58 -12.88 4.40 4.71
N ASP A 59 -13.77 4.63 5.65
CA ASP A 59 -15.12 5.17 5.37
C ASP A 59 -15.03 6.52 4.63
N PHE A 60 -14.08 7.35 5.01
CA PHE A 60 -13.82 8.61 4.34
C PHE A 60 -13.25 8.43 2.93
N GLN A 61 -12.19 7.62 2.78
CA GLN A 61 -11.51 7.39 1.51
C GLN A 61 -12.37 6.67 0.47
N LEU A 62 -13.27 5.80 0.91
CA LEU A 62 -14.14 5.03 0.01
C LEU A 62 -15.43 5.77 -0.37
N THR A 63 -15.71 6.92 0.24
CA THR A 63 -16.92 7.74 -0.08
C THR A 63 -17.04 8.04 -1.58
N PRO A 64 -16.00 8.52 -2.30
CA PRO A 64 -16.10 8.79 -3.73
C PRO A 64 -16.35 7.53 -4.57
N LEU A 65 -15.84 6.37 -4.12
CA LEU A 65 -16.09 5.12 -4.83
C LEU A 65 -17.57 4.72 -4.79
N ALA A 66 -18.25 4.95 -3.65
CA ALA A 66 -19.67 4.69 -3.52
C ALA A 66 -20.55 5.72 -4.24
N ALA A 67 -20.05 6.93 -4.44
CA ALA A 67 -20.82 8.03 -5.03
C ALA A 67 -20.90 7.97 -6.56
N HIS A 68 -20.07 7.15 -7.22
CA HIS A 68 -19.96 7.13 -8.67
C HIS A 68 -20.01 5.71 -9.24
N PRO A 69 -20.59 5.52 -10.46
CA PRO A 69 -20.62 4.23 -11.13
C PRO A 69 -19.21 3.69 -11.39
N ARG A 70 -19.04 2.38 -11.22
CA ARG A 70 -17.75 1.68 -11.44
C ARG A 70 -17.13 2.02 -12.79
N ALA A 71 -17.93 2.04 -13.86
CA ALA A 71 -17.42 2.37 -15.19
C ALA A 71 -16.83 3.77 -15.30
N GLN A 72 -17.37 4.74 -14.55
CA GLN A 72 -16.83 6.10 -14.49
C GLN A 72 -15.54 6.15 -13.66
N LEU A 73 -15.51 5.46 -12.53
CA LEU A 73 -14.31 5.34 -11.69
C LEU A 73 -13.16 4.71 -12.47
N ASP A 74 -13.42 3.67 -13.26
CA ASP A 74 -12.41 3.00 -14.10
C ASP A 74 -11.85 3.94 -15.21
N VAL A 75 -12.65 4.89 -15.72
CA VAL A 75 -12.16 5.93 -16.64
C VAL A 75 -11.21 6.88 -15.91
N TRP A 76 -11.65 7.43 -14.79
CA TRP A 76 -10.83 8.35 -14.00
C TRP A 76 -9.56 7.70 -13.48
N HIS A 77 -9.62 6.42 -13.10
CA HIS A 77 -8.44 5.70 -12.62
C HIS A 77 -7.36 5.56 -13.69
N ARG A 78 -7.72 5.37 -14.96
CA ARG A 78 -6.73 5.34 -16.05
C ARG A 78 -6.01 6.67 -16.21
N ASP A 79 -6.76 7.79 -16.13
CA ASP A 79 -6.15 9.13 -16.20
C ASP A 79 -5.26 9.38 -14.98
N TYR A 80 -5.75 9.03 -13.78
CA TYR A 80 -5.01 9.13 -12.53
C TYR A 80 -3.69 8.35 -12.57
N LEU A 81 -3.71 7.10 -13.05
CA LEU A 81 -2.52 6.27 -13.18
C LEU A 81 -1.45 6.98 -14.02
N GLN A 82 -1.84 7.53 -15.18
CA GLN A 82 -0.92 8.20 -16.08
C GLN A 82 -0.41 9.54 -15.53
N GLU A 83 -1.30 10.34 -14.97
CA GLU A 83 -0.99 11.73 -14.59
C GLU A 83 -0.29 11.82 -13.22
N ARG A 84 -0.59 10.90 -12.30
CA ARG A 84 -0.16 10.99 -10.91
C ARG A 84 0.75 9.83 -10.49
N VAL A 85 0.39 8.60 -10.79
CA VAL A 85 1.12 7.43 -10.27
C VAL A 85 2.42 7.16 -11.02
N LEU A 86 2.38 7.12 -12.36
CA LEU A 86 3.58 6.80 -13.14
C LEU A 86 4.77 7.73 -12.82
N PRO A 87 4.57 9.05 -12.60
CA PRO A 87 5.66 9.92 -12.16
C PRO A 87 6.22 9.60 -10.76
N MET A 88 5.46 8.88 -9.91
CA MET A 88 5.93 8.47 -8.58
C MET A 88 6.75 7.18 -8.60
N ILE A 89 6.81 6.47 -9.72
CA ILE A 89 7.58 5.22 -9.83
C ILE A 89 9.01 5.53 -10.23
N SER A 90 9.94 5.42 -9.28
CA SER A 90 11.35 5.64 -9.54
C SER A 90 12.01 4.49 -10.31
N ASN A 91 13.11 4.77 -11.00
CA ASN A 91 13.91 3.74 -11.65
C ASN A 91 14.54 2.77 -10.63
N ARG A 92 14.87 3.24 -9.43
CA ARG A 92 15.42 2.42 -8.34
C ARG A 92 14.39 1.42 -7.82
N ALA A 93 13.12 1.85 -7.66
CA ALA A 93 12.05 0.95 -7.26
C ALA A 93 11.81 -0.14 -8.31
N ARG A 94 11.80 0.22 -9.61
CA ARG A 94 11.69 -0.76 -10.69
C ARG A 94 12.87 -1.75 -10.70
N ALA A 95 14.10 -1.25 -10.53
CA ALA A 95 15.30 -2.08 -10.47
C ALA A 95 15.27 -3.07 -9.29
N LEU A 96 14.87 -2.60 -8.09
CA LEU A 96 14.75 -3.46 -6.92
C LEU A 96 13.76 -4.61 -7.14
N VAL A 97 12.58 -4.31 -7.69
CA VAL A 97 11.56 -5.33 -8.00
C VAL A 97 12.08 -6.32 -9.03
N GLU A 98 12.79 -5.83 -10.06
CA GLU A 98 13.35 -6.67 -11.11
C GLU A 98 14.47 -7.57 -10.60
N ASP A 99 15.34 -7.07 -9.71
CA ASP A 99 16.40 -7.86 -9.10
C ASP A 99 15.85 -9.08 -8.34
N HIS A 100 14.79 -8.89 -7.54
CA HIS A 100 14.12 -10.00 -6.86
C HIS A 100 13.42 -10.95 -7.83
N ARG A 101 12.80 -10.42 -8.90
CA ARG A 101 12.20 -11.26 -9.94
C ARG A 101 13.24 -12.15 -10.62
N GLN A 102 14.44 -11.63 -10.93
CA GLN A 102 15.53 -12.40 -11.54
C GLN A 102 16.09 -13.47 -10.59
N GLN A 103 16.00 -13.25 -9.28
CA GLN A 103 16.35 -14.26 -8.27
C GLN A 103 15.27 -15.36 -8.16
N GLY A 104 14.12 -15.19 -8.82
CA GLY A 104 13.03 -16.12 -8.77
C GLY A 104 12.21 -16.05 -7.48
N ASP A 105 12.21 -14.91 -6.80
CA ASP A 105 11.44 -14.70 -5.57
C ASP A 105 9.95 -14.55 -5.85
N VAL A 106 9.14 -14.93 -4.87
CA VAL A 106 7.70 -14.67 -4.88
C VAL A 106 7.48 -13.24 -4.42
N LEU A 107 7.04 -12.38 -5.35
CA LEU A 107 6.84 -10.95 -5.11
C LEU A 107 5.40 -10.68 -4.68
N VAL A 108 5.24 -9.90 -3.61
CA VAL A 108 3.94 -9.51 -3.06
C VAL A 108 3.96 -8.03 -2.69
N ILE A 109 2.99 -7.26 -3.18
CA ILE A 109 2.70 -5.94 -2.62
C ILE A 109 1.72 -6.13 -1.45
N ILE A 110 2.02 -5.50 -0.31
CA ILE A 110 1.19 -5.53 0.89
C ILE A 110 0.98 -4.10 1.40
N THR A 111 -0.21 -3.53 1.17
CA THR A 111 -0.50 -2.10 1.38
C THR A 111 -1.80 -1.85 2.13
N ALA A 112 -1.84 -0.79 2.94
CA ALA A 112 -3.07 -0.36 3.60
C ALA A 112 -4.08 0.26 2.63
N THR A 113 -3.61 0.81 1.52
CA THR A 113 -4.43 1.43 0.49
C THR A 113 -5.35 0.42 -0.18
N ASN A 114 -6.51 0.87 -0.59
CA ASN A 114 -7.54 0.01 -1.14
C ASN A 114 -7.17 -0.58 -2.51
N ARG A 115 -7.68 -1.80 -2.79
CA ARG A 115 -7.38 -2.54 -4.03
C ARG A 115 -7.77 -1.79 -5.30
N PHE A 116 -8.84 -1.00 -5.30
CA PHE A 116 -9.25 -0.27 -6.50
C PHE A 116 -8.15 0.69 -6.96
N VAL A 117 -7.55 1.43 -6.03
CA VAL A 117 -6.44 2.34 -6.32
C VAL A 117 -5.18 1.57 -6.70
N THR A 118 -4.85 0.48 -5.99
CA THR A 118 -3.53 -0.15 -6.03
C THR A 118 -3.36 -1.26 -7.06
N ALA A 119 -4.43 -1.92 -7.52
CA ALA A 119 -4.31 -3.05 -8.46
C ALA A 119 -3.64 -2.67 -9.80
N PRO A 120 -3.98 -1.56 -10.48
CA PRO A 120 -3.26 -1.13 -11.66
C PRO A 120 -1.80 -0.76 -11.38
N ILE A 121 -1.49 -0.26 -10.18
CA ILE A 121 -0.11 0.06 -9.78
C ILE A 121 0.71 -1.22 -9.64
N ALA A 122 0.16 -2.27 -9.02
CA ALA A 122 0.81 -3.58 -8.96
C ALA A 122 1.10 -4.14 -10.37
N THR A 123 0.20 -3.91 -11.32
CA THR A 123 0.38 -4.29 -12.73
C THR A 123 1.57 -3.55 -13.37
N GLU A 124 1.77 -2.26 -13.07
CA GLU A 124 2.92 -1.47 -13.56
C GLU A 124 4.27 -2.00 -13.06
N PHE A 125 4.29 -2.62 -11.89
CA PHE A 125 5.47 -3.33 -11.36
C PHE A 125 5.57 -4.78 -11.85
N GLY A 126 4.55 -5.31 -12.55
CA GLY A 126 4.47 -6.72 -12.94
C GLY A 126 4.40 -7.66 -11.73
N ILE A 127 3.79 -7.21 -10.62
CA ILE A 127 3.59 -8.01 -9.41
C ILE A 127 2.14 -8.49 -9.38
N GLU A 128 1.94 -9.81 -9.46
CA GLU A 128 0.61 -10.41 -9.51
C GLU A 128 -0.05 -10.52 -8.11
N ASN A 129 0.78 -10.68 -7.07
CA ASN A 129 0.28 -10.86 -5.71
C ASN A 129 0.12 -9.51 -5.03
N LEU A 130 -1.12 -9.11 -4.80
CA LEU A 130 -1.46 -7.86 -4.12
C LEU A 130 -2.33 -8.16 -2.89
N LEU A 131 -1.85 -7.80 -1.71
CA LEU A 131 -2.57 -7.80 -0.45
C LEU A 131 -2.89 -6.35 -0.10
N ALA A 132 -4.12 -5.96 -0.34
CA ALA A 132 -4.61 -4.59 -0.14
C ALA A 132 -5.85 -4.60 0.76
N THR A 133 -6.28 -3.46 1.25
CA THR A 133 -7.60 -3.32 1.86
C THR A 133 -8.66 -3.52 0.77
N GLU A 134 -9.66 -4.37 1.03
CA GLU A 134 -10.68 -4.73 0.03
C GLU A 134 -11.90 -3.83 0.15
N PRO A 135 -12.21 -3.00 -0.86
CA PRO A 135 -13.49 -2.30 -0.92
C PRO A 135 -14.62 -3.30 -1.16
N GLU A 136 -15.72 -3.13 -0.43
CA GLU A 136 -16.92 -3.95 -0.64
C GLU A 136 -17.59 -3.60 -1.97
N VAL A 137 -17.98 -4.65 -2.71
CA VAL A 137 -18.68 -4.54 -3.99
C VAL A 137 -20.05 -5.23 -3.85
N ASN A 138 -21.12 -4.57 -4.26
CA ASN A 138 -22.46 -5.13 -4.26
C ASN A 138 -22.67 -6.12 -5.44
N THR A 139 -23.82 -6.77 -5.48
CA THR A 139 -24.17 -7.74 -6.54
C THR A 139 -24.23 -7.15 -7.94
N GLY A 140 -24.32 -5.82 -8.06
CA GLY A 140 -24.30 -5.09 -9.33
C GLY A 140 -22.88 -4.71 -9.80
N GLY A 141 -21.84 -5.03 -9.02
CA GLY A 141 -20.45 -4.66 -9.34
C GLY A 141 -20.03 -3.26 -8.88
N GLU A 142 -20.91 -2.54 -8.17
CA GLU A 142 -20.65 -1.18 -7.68
C GLU A 142 -20.11 -1.20 -6.25
N PHE A 143 -19.25 -0.25 -5.93
CA PHE A 143 -18.72 -0.08 -4.57
C PHE A 143 -19.79 0.41 -3.60
N THR A 144 -19.73 -0.08 -2.35
CA THR A 144 -20.68 0.31 -1.30
C THR A 144 -20.14 1.42 -0.39
N GLY A 145 -18.85 1.76 -0.50
CA GLY A 145 -18.17 2.69 0.41
C GLY A 145 -17.69 2.04 1.70
N LYS A 146 -17.80 0.72 1.81
CA LYS A 146 -17.33 -0.07 2.96
C LYS A 146 -16.19 -0.99 2.57
N THR A 147 -15.60 -1.64 3.55
CA THR A 147 -14.54 -2.65 3.36
C THR A 147 -15.03 -4.05 3.70
N VAL A 148 -14.39 -5.06 3.11
CA VAL A 148 -14.59 -6.48 3.42
C VAL A 148 -13.36 -7.04 4.11
N GLY A 149 -13.58 -7.79 5.19
CA GLY A 149 -12.51 -8.43 5.94
C GLY A 149 -11.65 -7.46 6.74
N THR A 150 -10.48 -7.91 7.16
CA THR A 150 -9.54 -7.11 7.96
C THR A 150 -8.82 -6.10 7.08
N PRO A 151 -8.81 -4.79 7.42
CA PRO A 151 -7.97 -3.81 6.75
C PRO A 151 -6.49 -4.21 6.77
N CYS A 152 -5.78 -3.97 5.66
CA CYS A 152 -4.37 -4.33 5.51
C CYS A 152 -3.44 -3.31 6.20
N PHE A 153 -3.66 -3.03 7.47
CA PHE A 153 -2.98 -2.00 8.26
C PHE A 153 -2.42 -2.57 9.56
N GLN A 154 -1.19 -2.20 9.92
CA GLN A 154 -0.49 -2.67 11.12
C GLN A 154 -0.54 -4.22 11.27
N ALA A 155 -1.09 -4.75 12.37
CA ALA A 155 -1.26 -6.19 12.57
C ALA A 155 -2.14 -6.86 11.50
N GLY A 156 -3.02 -6.12 10.85
CA GLY A 156 -3.85 -6.60 9.74
C GLY A 156 -3.02 -7.05 8.54
N LYS A 157 -1.83 -6.48 8.30
CA LYS A 157 -0.90 -6.97 7.27
C LYS A 157 -0.49 -8.41 7.54
N ILE A 158 -0.18 -8.76 8.79
CA ILE A 158 0.18 -10.13 9.18
C ILE A 158 -0.99 -11.10 8.97
N GLU A 159 -2.19 -10.68 9.36
CA GLU A 159 -3.40 -11.49 9.19
C GLU A 159 -3.70 -11.75 7.72
N ARG A 160 -3.61 -10.72 6.87
CA ARG A 160 -3.79 -10.83 5.41
C ARG A 160 -2.73 -11.72 4.77
N LEU A 161 -1.46 -11.57 5.15
CA LEU A 161 -0.38 -12.40 4.66
C LEU A 161 -0.59 -13.87 5.05
N ARG A 162 -0.98 -14.13 6.30
CA ARG A 162 -1.24 -15.50 6.78
C ARG A 162 -2.40 -16.15 6.02
N HIS A 163 -3.48 -15.41 5.79
CA HIS A 163 -4.62 -15.90 5.03
C HIS A 163 -4.23 -16.22 3.58
N TRP A 164 -3.51 -15.31 2.92
CA TRP A 164 -3.02 -15.52 1.55
C TRP A 164 -2.10 -16.74 1.45
N LEU A 165 -1.16 -16.94 2.38
CA LEU A 165 -0.31 -18.12 2.39
C LEU A 165 -1.12 -19.41 2.55
N GLN A 166 -2.17 -19.40 3.38
CA GLN A 166 -3.09 -20.54 3.52
C GLN A 166 -3.84 -20.85 2.20
N GLU A 167 -4.34 -19.84 1.51
CA GLU A 167 -4.97 -19.98 0.19
C GLU A 167 -4.01 -20.56 -0.85
N GLN A 168 -2.73 -20.18 -0.79
CA GLN A 168 -1.67 -20.74 -1.63
C GLN A 168 -1.17 -22.12 -1.16
N GLN A 169 -1.72 -22.68 -0.08
CA GLN A 169 -1.28 -23.93 0.55
C GLN A 169 0.20 -23.90 0.98
N LEU A 170 0.69 -22.73 1.35
CA LEU A 170 2.06 -22.52 1.82
C LEU A 170 2.11 -22.48 3.35
N ASP A 171 3.18 -23.09 3.91
CA ASP A 171 3.42 -23.06 5.35
C ASP A 171 3.97 -21.70 5.79
N TRP A 172 3.42 -21.15 6.87
CA TRP A 172 3.81 -19.86 7.41
C TRP A 172 5.29 -19.78 7.77
N GLN A 173 5.81 -20.75 8.53
CA GLN A 173 7.19 -20.71 9.01
C GLN A 173 8.19 -20.90 7.88
N GLN A 174 7.88 -21.81 6.93
CA GLN A 174 8.74 -22.03 5.77
C GLN A 174 8.75 -20.81 4.84
N SER A 175 7.62 -20.16 4.65
CA SER A 175 7.52 -18.97 3.77
C SER A 175 8.27 -17.77 4.31
N LEU A 176 8.39 -17.65 5.64
CA LEU A 176 9.12 -16.56 6.26
C LEU A 176 10.64 -16.80 6.30
N GLN A 177 11.11 -18.04 6.11
CA GLN A 177 12.55 -18.31 6.02
C GLN A 177 13.17 -17.63 4.81
N GLY A 178 14.12 -16.73 5.04
CA GLY A 178 14.76 -15.92 4.02
C GLY A 178 13.85 -14.85 3.41
N SER A 179 12.68 -14.59 4.01
CA SER A 179 11.77 -13.55 3.52
C SER A 179 12.31 -12.15 3.77
N THR A 180 12.01 -11.24 2.85
CA THR A 180 12.35 -9.82 2.95
C THR A 180 11.08 -8.97 2.96
N PHE A 181 11.06 -7.90 3.75
CA PHE A 181 10.00 -6.90 3.72
C PHE A 181 10.58 -5.49 3.68
N TYR A 182 10.14 -4.72 2.69
CA TYR A 182 10.50 -3.33 2.45
C TYR A 182 9.36 -2.41 2.88
N SER A 183 9.62 -1.44 3.77
CA SER A 183 8.62 -0.46 4.22
C SER A 183 9.26 0.84 4.69
N ASP A 184 8.54 1.96 4.54
CA ASP A 184 8.89 3.30 5.02
C ASP A 184 8.32 3.60 6.41
N SER A 185 7.30 2.87 6.87
CA SER A 185 6.46 3.26 8.00
C SER A 185 6.71 2.45 9.27
N TYR A 186 6.79 3.15 10.41
CA TYR A 186 6.79 2.51 11.73
C TYR A 186 5.49 1.73 12.01
N ASN A 187 4.39 2.04 11.34
CA ASN A 187 3.14 1.28 11.47
C ASN A 187 3.28 -0.17 10.97
N ASP A 188 4.27 -0.45 10.13
CA ASP A 188 4.59 -1.78 9.60
C ASP A 188 5.55 -2.58 10.50
N LEU A 189 5.96 -2.03 11.63
CA LEU A 189 6.88 -2.69 12.55
C LEU A 189 6.46 -4.13 12.91
N PRO A 190 5.18 -4.45 13.15
CA PRO A 190 4.78 -5.83 13.44
C PRO A 190 5.17 -6.83 12.34
N LEU A 191 5.07 -6.44 11.06
CA LEU A 191 5.46 -7.31 9.95
C LEU A 191 6.98 -7.28 9.71
N LEU A 192 7.62 -6.11 9.85
CA LEU A 192 9.08 -5.98 9.77
C LEU A 192 9.81 -6.86 10.81
N GLU A 193 9.26 -6.99 12.02
CA GLU A 193 9.81 -7.88 13.07
C GLU A 193 9.49 -9.36 12.85
N THR A 194 8.64 -9.69 11.87
CA THR A 194 8.20 -11.06 11.59
C THR A 194 9.04 -11.71 10.48
N VAL A 195 9.56 -10.95 9.53
CA VAL A 195 10.39 -11.44 8.43
C VAL A 195 11.85 -11.62 8.83
N ASP A 196 12.59 -12.44 8.08
CA ASP A 196 14.02 -12.64 8.34
C ASP A 196 14.89 -11.43 7.95
N HIS A 197 14.50 -10.71 6.91
CA HIS A 197 15.25 -9.58 6.36
C HIS A 197 14.39 -8.30 6.30
N PRO A 198 14.19 -7.60 7.43
CA PRO A 198 13.53 -6.30 7.42
C PRO A 198 14.42 -5.23 6.78
N VAL A 199 13.84 -4.41 5.91
CA VAL A 199 14.53 -3.31 5.23
C VAL A 199 13.70 -2.03 5.33
N ALA A 200 14.26 -1.00 5.92
CA ALA A 200 13.63 0.31 6.00
C ALA A 200 13.92 1.12 4.73
N VAL A 201 12.87 1.57 4.03
CA VAL A 201 13.00 2.33 2.78
C VAL A 201 12.52 3.76 3.02
N ASN A 202 13.37 4.76 2.79
CA ASN A 202 13.02 6.18 3.02
C ASN A 202 12.24 6.41 4.34
N PRO A 203 12.62 5.75 5.46
CA PRO A 203 11.77 5.55 6.63
C PRO A 203 11.41 6.85 7.34
N ASP A 204 10.21 6.88 7.94
CA ASP A 204 9.84 7.87 8.92
C ASP A 204 10.83 7.92 10.10
N GLU A 205 10.79 8.99 10.90
CA GLU A 205 11.77 9.18 12.00
C GLU A 205 11.76 8.04 13.01
N ARG A 206 10.57 7.48 13.31
CA ARG A 206 10.42 6.39 14.29
C ARG A 206 10.99 5.09 13.77
N LEU A 207 10.68 4.73 12.52
CA LEU A 207 11.24 3.54 11.87
C LEU A 207 12.74 3.70 11.67
N ARG A 208 13.22 4.89 11.26
CA ARG A 208 14.66 5.16 11.13
C ARG A 208 15.41 4.92 12.43
N ALA A 209 14.90 5.46 13.54
CA ALA A 209 15.51 5.27 14.86
C ALA A 209 15.52 3.78 15.26
N HIS A 210 14.41 3.08 15.03
CA HIS A 210 14.30 1.65 15.32
C HIS A 210 15.26 0.82 14.45
N ALA A 211 15.25 1.00 13.12
CA ALA A 211 16.12 0.30 12.18
C ALA A 211 17.61 0.49 12.52
N THR A 212 17.99 1.75 12.84
CA THR A 212 19.35 2.05 13.29
C THR A 212 19.72 1.28 14.56
N SER A 213 18.82 1.22 15.54
CA SER A 213 19.06 0.52 16.81
C SER A 213 19.19 -0.99 16.64
N LYS A 214 18.50 -1.56 15.64
CA LYS A 214 18.51 -2.99 15.31
C LYS A 214 19.58 -3.37 14.29
N GLY A 215 20.26 -2.40 13.68
CA GLY A 215 21.20 -2.65 12.58
C GLY A 215 20.53 -3.11 11.28
N TRP A 216 19.25 -2.76 11.06
CA TRP A 216 18.55 -3.06 9.82
C TRP A 216 19.05 -2.19 8.67
N PRO A 217 19.08 -2.70 7.44
CA PRO A 217 19.40 -1.90 6.27
C PRO A 217 18.43 -0.73 6.11
N ILE A 218 18.96 0.43 5.73
CA ILE A 218 18.19 1.61 5.36
C ILE A 218 18.52 1.96 3.92
N LEU A 219 17.52 1.93 3.04
CA LEU A 219 17.66 2.24 1.63
C LEU A 219 16.96 3.55 1.25
N SER A 220 17.38 4.13 0.13
CA SER A 220 16.63 5.19 -0.55
C SER A 220 16.29 4.73 -1.96
N LEU A 221 15.00 4.65 -2.27
CA LEU A 221 14.48 4.34 -3.60
C LEU A 221 13.94 5.59 -4.31
N HIS A 222 13.83 6.70 -3.59
CA HIS A 222 13.40 7.97 -4.18
C HIS A 222 14.61 8.62 -4.86
N ASP A 223 14.52 8.85 -6.17
CA ASP A 223 15.53 9.60 -6.90
C ASP A 223 15.53 11.06 -6.42
N GLN A 224 16.72 11.61 -6.21
CA GLN A 224 16.92 13.05 -6.02
C GLN A 224 17.02 13.70 -7.39
#